data_44e2e57f0f199eb465d0de88210ca814
#
_entry.id   44e2e57f0f199eb465d0de88210ca814
#
_cell.length_a   1.000
_cell.length_b   1.000
_cell.length_c   1.000
_cell.angle_alpha   90.00
_cell.angle_beta   90.00
_cell.angle_gamma   90.00
#
_symmetry.space_group_name_H-M   'P 1'
#
loop_
_entity.id
_entity.type
_entity.pdbx_description
1 polymer ?
#
loop_
_entity_poly.entity_id
_entity_poly.type
_entity_poly.pdbx_seq_one_letter_code
_entity_poly.pdbx_strand_id
1 'polypeptide(L)'
;NTRYHCKDCKSIHYQNPKPTATLLCALNDRILLVQRAFEPGKGEWGLPGGFLELNETLEEGACRELKEETNLNGKFVKLVGNCSHFNSIFGDILLIGVEMEINEWNNLKAGDDALSAKLFKINSCPDLAFECHQKLLNLYIKKFKK
;
A
#
# COMPACT_ATOMS: atom_id res chain seq x y z
N ASN A 1 27.28 -0.06 -1.68
CA ASN A 1 26.28 -0.93 -1.05
C ASN A 1 26.70 -1.28 0.36
N THR A 2 25.83 -1.02 1.33
CA THR A 2 26.09 -1.34 2.73
C THR A 2 25.83 -2.84 2.95
N ARG A 3 26.82 -3.51 3.50
CA ARG A 3 26.74 -4.92 3.86
C ARG A 3 27.27 -5.12 5.27
N TYR A 4 26.69 -6.05 5.98
CA TYR A 4 27.08 -6.35 7.36
C TYR A 4 27.63 -7.75 7.45
N HIS A 5 28.76 -7.89 8.14
CA HIS A 5 29.40 -9.17 8.40
C HIS A 5 29.12 -9.61 9.82
N CYS A 6 28.75 -10.87 9.99
CA CYS A 6 28.71 -11.48 11.30
C CYS A 6 30.12 -12.01 11.63
N LYS A 7 30.71 -11.53 12.72
CA LYS A 7 32.05 -11.96 13.14
C LYS A 7 32.08 -13.40 13.57
N ASP A 8 30.96 -13.92 14.10
CA ASP A 8 30.93 -15.29 14.64
C ASP A 8 30.71 -16.33 13.56
N CYS A 9 29.77 -16.12 12.64
CA CYS A 9 29.44 -17.08 11.59
C CYS A 9 30.08 -16.75 10.24
N LYS A 10 30.75 -15.60 10.13
CA LYS A 10 31.37 -15.07 8.91
C LYS A 10 30.39 -14.88 7.74
N SER A 11 29.10 -14.85 8.02
CA SER A 11 28.06 -14.60 7.01
C SER A 11 28.02 -13.12 6.63
N ILE A 12 27.71 -12.84 5.36
CA ILE A 12 27.46 -11.49 4.88
C ILE A 12 25.95 -11.25 4.94
N HIS A 13 25.54 -10.19 5.63
CA HIS A 13 24.14 -9.80 5.72
C HIS A 13 23.90 -8.59 4.84
N TYR A 14 22.93 -8.71 3.94
CA TYR A 14 22.56 -7.64 3.01
C TYR A 14 21.37 -6.88 3.56
N GLN A 15 21.43 -5.55 3.41
CA GLN A 15 20.29 -4.70 3.73
C GLN A 15 19.71 -4.20 2.41
N ASN A 16 18.47 -4.59 2.14
CA ASN A 16 17.79 -4.26 0.90
C ASN A 16 16.49 -3.51 1.19
N PRO A 17 16.01 -2.71 0.22
CA PRO A 17 14.69 -2.10 0.35
C PRO A 17 13.61 -3.18 0.52
N LYS A 18 12.61 -2.86 1.32
CA LYS A 18 11.49 -3.78 1.57
C LYS A 18 10.35 -3.46 0.60
N PRO A 19 9.84 -4.44 -0.15
CA PRO A 19 8.73 -4.22 -1.06
C PRO A 19 7.40 -4.20 -0.33
N THR A 20 6.52 -3.29 -0.75
CA THR A 20 5.14 -3.24 -0.29
C THR A 20 4.20 -3.24 -1.48
N ALA A 21 3.00 -3.78 -1.30
CA ALA A 21 1.90 -3.57 -2.23
C ALA A 21 1.09 -2.38 -1.74
N THR A 22 0.84 -1.41 -2.62
CA THR A 22 0.02 -0.23 -2.34
C THR A 22 -1.16 -0.25 -3.32
N LEU A 23 -2.37 -0.25 -2.81
CA LEU A 23 -3.54 -0.64 -3.58
C LEU A 23 -4.37 0.55 -4.04
N LEU A 24 -4.66 0.60 -5.34
CA LEU A 24 -5.52 1.59 -5.97
C LEU A 24 -6.85 0.89 -6.31
N CYS A 25 -7.87 1.15 -5.50
CA CYS A 25 -9.17 0.49 -5.60
C CYS A 25 -10.25 1.55 -5.81
N ALA A 26 -10.80 1.61 -7.01
CA ALA A 26 -11.80 2.60 -7.38
C ALA A 26 -13.19 1.98 -7.52
N LEU A 27 -14.20 2.76 -7.17
CA LEU A 27 -15.60 2.49 -7.46
C LEU A 27 -16.16 3.76 -8.10
N ASN A 28 -16.37 3.73 -9.42
CA ASN A 28 -16.76 4.89 -10.21
C ASN A 28 -15.75 6.04 -10.02
N ASP A 29 -16.18 7.20 -9.52
CA ASP A 29 -15.31 8.36 -9.29
C ASP A 29 -14.72 8.41 -7.88
N ARG A 30 -14.76 7.30 -7.14
CA ARG A 30 -14.31 7.22 -5.75
C ARG A 30 -13.12 6.27 -5.59
N ILE A 31 -12.27 6.58 -4.64
CA ILE A 31 -11.09 5.77 -4.30
C ILE A 31 -11.16 5.33 -2.83
N LEU A 32 -10.75 4.10 -2.59
CA LEU A 32 -10.70 3.52 -1.25
C LEU A 32 -9.47 4.02 -0.49
N LEU A 33 -9.70 4.61 0.67
CA LEU A 33 -8.63 5.02 1.57
C LEU A 33 -8.88 4.40 2.95
N VAL A 34 -7.79 4.22 3.70
CA VAL A 34 -7.82 3.75 5.09
C VAL A 34 -7.23 4.82 6.00
N GLN A 35 -7.81 4.97 7.18
CA GLN A 35 -7.32 5.89 8.20
C GLN A 35 -6.37 5.14 9.12
N ARG A 36 -5.16 5.65 9.28
CA ARG A 36 -4.11 4.98 10.03
C ARG A 36 -4.41 4.99 11.54
N ALA A 37 -4.23 3.83 12.17
CA ALA A 37 -4.42 3.66 13.61
C ALA A 37 -3.13 3.89 14.41
N PHE A 38 -1.97 3.87 13.76
CA PHE A 38 -0.65 3.94 14.41
C PHE A 38 0.27 4.96 13.76
N GLU A 39 1.24 5.44 14.53
CA GLU A 39 2.31 6.26 13.99
C GLU A 39 3.23 5.45 13.06
N PRO A 40 3.84 6.06 12.03
CA PRO A 40 3.71 7.48 11.66
C PRO A 40 2.37 7.78 10.96
N GLY A 41 1.88 9.00 11.14
CA GLY A 41 0.66 9.45 10.47
C GLY A 41 -0.64 8.98 11.10
N LYS A 42 -0.66 8.68 12.40
CA LYS A 42 -1.88 8.27 13.09
C LYS A 42 -3.02 9.26 12.88
N GLY A 43 -4.18 8.76 12.48
CA GLY A 43 -5.36 9.56 12.18
C GLY A 43 -5.41 10.12 10.76
N GLU A 44 -4.30 10.06 10.03
CA GLU A 44 -4.25 10.48 8.64
C GLU A 44 -4.67 9.34 7.71
N TRP A 45 -4.96 9.71 6.47
CA TRP A 45 -5.45 8.75 5.47
C TRP A 45 -4.33 8.28 4.55
N GLY A 46 -4.45 7.06 4.05
CA GLY A 46 -3.52 6.48 3.09
C GLY A 46 -4.20 5.45 2.22
N LEU A 47 -3.46 4.98 1.22
CA LEU A 47 -3.90 3.87 0.39
C LEU A 47 -3.77 2.57 1.18
N PRO A 48 -4.68 1.61 0.99
CA PRO A 48 -4.51 0.29 1.60
C PRO A 48 -3.24 -0.39 1.09
N GLY A 49 -2.66 -1.26 1.90
CA GLY A 49 -1.49 -2.02 1.50
C GLY A 49 -0.57 -2.34 2.67
N GLY A 50 0.55 -2.96 2.37
CA GLY A 50 1.53 -3.33 3.38
C GLY A 50 2.67 -4.13 2.79
N PHE A 51 3.57 -4.58 3.66
CA PHE A 51 4.75 -5.34 3.27
C PHE A 51 4.37 -6.71 2.71
N LEU A 52 5.08 -7.09 1.65
CA LEU A 52 4.98 -8.46 1.12
C LEU A 52 5.61 -9.43 2.10
N GLU A 53 5.06 -10.62 2.17
CA GLU A 53 5.57 -11.69 3.01
C GLU A 53 6.43 -12.66 2.19
N LEU A 54 7.25 -13.44 2.88
CA LEU A 54 8.07 -14.46 2.21
C LEU A 54 7.15 -15.48 1.52
N ASN A 55 7.61 -15.95 0.35
CA ASN A 55 6.90 -16.95 -0.46
C ASN A 55 5.54 -16.48 -0.98
N GLU A 56 5.37 -15.17 -1.11
CA GLU A 56 4.15 -14.54 -1.56
C GLU A 56 4.42 -13.75 -2.84
N THR A 57 3.60 -13.94 -3.86
CA THR A 57 3.68 -13.09 -5.05
C THR A 57 3.09 -11.71 -4.75
N LEU A 58 3.36 -10.74 -5.63
CA LEU A 58 2.77 -9.41 -5.50
C LEU A 58 1.24 -9.48 -5.52
N GLU A 59 0.67 -10.27 -6.41
CA GLU A 59 -0.78 -10.47 -6.53
C GLU A 59 -1.37 -11.06 -5.25
N GLU A 60 -0.71 -12.07 -4.71
CA GLU A 60 -1.15 -12.71 -3.47
C GLU A 60 -1.10 -11.73 -2.30
N GLY A 61 0.00 -10.98 -2.20
CA GLY A 61 0.17 -9.95 -1.15
C GLY A 61 -0.85 -8.84 -1.25
N ALA A 62 -1.15 -8.39 -2.47
CA ALA A 62 -2.17 -7.37 -2.69
C ALA A 62 -3.54 -7.85 -2.23
N CYS A 63 -3.93 -9.06 -2.59
CA CYS A 63 -5.21 -9.63 -2.17
C CYS A 63 -5.28 -9.83 -0.66
N ARG A 64 -4.20 -10.30 -0.05
CA ARG A 64 -4.12 -10.50 1.40
C ARG A 64 -4.25 -9.18 2.15
N GLU A 65 -3.48 -8.16 1.75
CA GLU A 65 -3.52 -6.84 2.41
C GLU A 65 -4.90 -6.19 2.27
N LEU A 66 -5.51 -6.31 1.09
CA LEU A 66 -6.87 -5.78 0.89
C LEU A 66 -7.85 -6.43 1.87
N LYS A 67 -7.78 -7.74 2.01
CA LYS A 67 -8.66 -8.48 2.91
C LYS A 67 -8.42 -8.11 4.37
N GLU A 68 -7.17 -8.03 4.79
CA GLU A 68 -6.80 -7.70 6.16
C GLU A 68 -7.24 -6.30 6.57
N GLU A 69 -7.05 -5.31 5.68
CA GLU A 69 -7.31 -3.91 6.03
C GLU A 69 -8.75 -3.46 5.77
N THR A 70 -9.45 -4.07 4.83
CA THR A 70 -10.74 -3.56 4.37
C THR A 70 -11.85 -4.60 4.35
N ASN A 71 -11.54 -5.85 4.63
CA ASN A 71 -12.47 -6.99 4.56
C ASN A 71 -13.02 -7.25 3.15
N LEU A 72 -12.39 -6.70 2.12
CA LEU A 72 -12.82 -6.86 0.74
C LEU A 72 -11.99 -7.91 0.01
N ASN A 73 -12.61 -8.55 -0.96
CA ASN A 73 -11.95 -9.43 -1.90
C ASN A 73 -11.77 -8.70 -3.22
N GLY A 74 -10.56 -8.73 -3.76
CA GLY A 74 -10.26 -8.06 -5.00
C GLY A 74 -9.45 -8.92 -5.94
N LYS A 75 -9.36 -8.45 -7.17
CA LYS A 75 -8.61 -9.10 -8.24
C LYS A 75 -7.54 -8.13 -8.75
N PHE A 76 -6.32 -8.63 -8.90
CA PHE A 76 -5.23 -7.86 -9.49
C PHE A 76 -5.58 -7.52 -10.95
N VAL A 77 -5.44 -6.25 -11.31
CA VAL A 77 -5.67 -5.78 -12.68
C VAL A 77 -4.35 -5.47 -13.37
N LYS A 78 -3.55 -4.55 -12.81
CA LYS A 78 -2.29 -4.14 -13.44
C LYS A 78 -1.43 -3.33 -12.47
N LEU A 79 -0.16 -3.18 -12.83
CA LEU A 79 0.75 -2.29 -12.12
C LEU A 79 0.42 -0.84 -12.48
N VAL A 80 0.44 0.02 -11.48
CA VAL A 80 0.24 1.47 -11.64
C VAL A 80 1.57 2.20 -11.72
N GLY A 81 2.51 1.82 -10.87
CA GLY A 81 3.81 2.45 -10.80
C GLY A 81 4.51 2.07 -9.51
N ASN A 82 5.58 2.79 -9.21
CA ASN A 82 6.33 2.57 -7.98
C ASN A 82 6.84 3.88 -7.41
N CYS A 83 7.22 3.85 -6.15
CA CYS A 83 7.83 4.99 -5.47
C CYS A 83 8.75 4.48 -4.37
N SER A 84 9.93 5.06 -4.26
CA SER A 84 10.86 4.71 -3.19
C SER A 84 10.72 5.70 -2.04
N HIS A 85 10.62 5.16 -0.83
CA HIS A 85 10.60 5.94 0.41
C HIS A 85 11.85 5.59 1.21
N PHE A 86 12.75 6.57 1.36
CA PHE A 86 14.04 6.36 1.99
C PHE A 86 14.00 6.73 3.48
N ASN A 87 14.84 6.04 4.26
CA ASN A 87 15.07 6.37 5.68
C ASN A 87 13.81 6.36 6.55
N SER A 88 12.89 5.44 6.28
CA SER A 88 11.75 5.25 7.18
C SER A 88 12.20 4.54 8.46
N ILE A 89 11.30 4.46 9.44
CA ILE A 89 11.58 3.68 10.66
C ILE A 89 11.79 2.19 10.35
N PHE A 90 11.34 1.72 9.18
CA PHE A 90 11.52 0.35 8.71
C PHE A 90 12.66 0.21 7.69
N GLY A 91 13.48 1.25 7.48
CA GLY A 91 14.48 1.31 6.44
C GLY A 91 13.90 1.85 5.13
N ASP A 92 14.55 1.55 4.01
CA ASP A 92 14.07 1.96 2.70
C ASP A 92 12.93 1.04 2.25
N ILE A 93 11.91 1.62 1.64
CA ILE A 93 10.72 0.90 1.18
C ILE A 93 10.51 1.16 -0.30
N LEU A 94 10.27 0.08 -1.06
CA LEU A 94 9.83 0.17 -2.45
C LEU A 94 8.32 -0.07 -2.48
N LEU A 95 7.56 1.00 -2.71
CA LEU A 95 6.10 0.90 -2.82
C LEU A 95 5.74 0.57 -4.27
N ILE A 96 5.01 -0.52 -4.44
CA ILE A 96 4.55 -0.97 -5.75
C ILE A 96 3.05 -0.73 -5.83
N GLY A 97 2.66 0.24 -6.66
CA GLY A 97 1.25 0.60 -6.86
C GLY A 97 0.55 -0.41 -7.76
N VAL A 98 -0.56 -0.94 -7.29
CA VAL A 98 -1.32 -2.00 -7.94
C VAL A 98 -2.78 -1.60 -8.03
N GLU A 99 -3.35 -1.69 -9.24
CA GLU A 99 -4.79 -1.51 -9.40
C GLU A 99 -5.50 -2.82 -9.09
N MET A 100 -6.51 -2.76 -8.22
CA MET A 100 -7.34 -3.90 -7.85
C MET A 100 -8.78 -3.65 -8.27
N GLU A 101 -9.46 -4.68 -8.75
CA GLU A 101 -10.88 -4.63 -9.07
C GLU A 101 -11.66 -5.33 -7.96
N ILE A 102 -12.68 -4.65 -7.45
CA ILE A 102 -13.54 -5.16 -6.38
C ILE A 102 -14.96 -5.16 -6.89
N ASN A 103 -15.61 -6.34 -6.89
CA ASN A 103 -16.98 -6.50 -7.37
C ASN A 103 -18.02 -6.34 -6.29
N GLU A 104 -17.66 -6.67 -5.06
CA GLU A 104 -18.60 -6.66 -3.92
C GLU A 104 -18.07 -5.76 -2.82
N TRP A 105 -18.71 -4.60 -2.65
CA TRP A 105 -18.27 -3.57 -1.69
C TRP A 105 -19.04 -3.60 -0.37
N ASN A 106 -20.10 -4.39 -0.27
CA ASN A 106 -20.98 -4.37 0.91
C ASN A 106 -20.29 -4.81 2.21
N ASN A 107 -19.20 -5.55 2.09
CA ASN A 107 -18.46 -6.05 3.25
C ASN A 107 -17.34 -5.12 3.72
N LEU A 108 -17.26 -3.91 3.17
CA LEU A 108 -16.22 -2.94 3.53
C LEU A 108 -16.25 -2.66 5.03
N LYS A 109 -15.13 -2.94 5.69
CA LYS A 109 -14.97 -2.73 7.13
C LYS A 109 -13.49 -2.57 7.43
N ALA A 110 -13.13 -1.58 8.22
CA ALA A 110 -11.75 -1.38 8.64
C ALA A 110 -11.24 -2.59 9.43
N GLY A 111 -10.03 -3.03 9.11
CA GLY A 111 -9.34 -4.07 9.86
C GLY A 111 -8.77 -3.53 11.17
N ASP A 112 -8.10 -4.41 11.93
CA ASP A 112 -7.60 -4.09 13.27
C ASP A 112 -6.56 -2.96 13.29
N ASP A 113 -5.81 -2.79 12.18
CA ASP A 113 -4.75 -1.80 12.09
C ASP A 113 -5.22 -0.47 11.49
N ALA A 114 -6.51 -0.30 11.28
CA ALA A 114 -7.09 0.92 10.70
C ALA A 114 -8.23 1.44 11.55
N LEU A 115 -8.32 2.76 11.68
CA LEU A 115 -9.44 3.40 12.39
C LEU A 115 -10.70 3.42 11.53
N SER A 116 -10.54 3.50 10.22
CA SER A 116 -11.65 3.59 9.28
C SER A 116 -11.20 3.19 7.89
N ALA A 117 -12.14 2.78 7.04
CA ALA A 117 -11.93 2.53 5.62
C ALA A 117 -13.12 3.12 4.88
N LYS A 118 -12.87 4.01 3.94
CA LYS A 118 -13.93 4.77 3.24
C LYS A 118 -13.59 5.02 1.79
N LEU A 119 -14.63 5.23 1.00
CA LEU A 119 -14.54 5.71 -0.36
C LEU A 119 -14.62 7.24 -0.38
N PHE A 120 -13.69 7.88 -1.06
CA PHE A 120 -13.66 9.33 -1.24
C PHE A 120 -13.73 9.66 -2.72
N LYS A 121 -14.41 10.73 -3.08
CA LYS A 121 -14.34 11.23 -4.46
C LYS A 121 -12.88 11.54 -4.81
N ILE A 122 -12.43 11.09 -5.97
CA ILE A 122 -11.03 11.20 -6.38
C ILE A 122 -10.55 12.66 -6.38
N ASN A 123 -11.41 13.58 -6.77
CA ASN A 123 -11.06 15.02 -6.81
C ASN A 123 -11.26 15.76 -5.47
N SER A 124 -11.64 15.04 -4.42
CA SER A 124 -11.91 15.63 -3.09
C SER A 124 -11.28 14.80 -1.98
N CYS A 125 -10.20 14.07 -2.28
CA CYS A 125 -9.50 13.27 -1.29
C CYS A 125 -8.80 14.13 -0.24
N PRO A 126 -8.76 13.69 1.02
CA PRO A 126 -7.89 14.32 2.01
C PRO A 126 -6.42 14.17 1.59
N ASP A 127 -5.55 15.00 2.15
CA ASP A 127 -4.11 14.84 1.96
C ASP A 127 -3.69 13.50 2.56
N LEU A 128 -2.87 12.75 1.81
CA LEU A 128 -2.41 11.46 2.26
C LEU A 128 -1.20 11.59 3.18
N ALA A 129 -1.08 10.67 4.13
CA ALA A 129 -0.02 10.67 5.14
C ALA A 129 1.39 10.62 4.54
N PHE A 130 1.56 9.96 3.39
CA PHE A 130 2.86 9.72 2.78
C PHE A 130 2.93 10.25 1.36
N GLU A 131 4.05 10.89 1.02
CA GLU A 131 4.27 11.41 -0.34
C GLU A 131 4.18 10.32 -1.41
N CYS A 132 4.68 9.12 -1.12
CA CYS A 132 4.62 8.01 -2.07
C CYS A 132 3.19 7.59 -2.37
N HIS A 133 2.30 7.60 -1.37
CA HIS A 133 0.89 7.32 -1.59
C HIS A 133 0.27 8.38 -2.50
N GLN A 134 0.57 9.65 -2.24
CA GLN A 134 0.06 10.74 -3.06
C GLN A 134 0.56 10.64 -4.50
N LYS A 135 1.84 10.29 -4.67
CA LYS A 135 2.43 10.11 -6.01
C LYS A 135 1.75 8.97 -6.77
N LEU A 136 1.53 7.84 -6.11
CA LEU A 136 0.88 6.69 -6.74
C LEU A 136 -0.58 6.99 -7.08
N LEU A 137 -1.29 7.69 -6.19
CA LEU A 137 -2.66 8.11 -6.46
C LEU A 137 -2.71 9.05 -7.67
N ASN A 138 -1.79 10.00 -7.75
CA ASN A 138 -1.72 10.93 -8.89
C ASN A 138 -1.45 10.21 -10.21
N LEU A 139 -0.56 9.22 -10.19
CA LEU A 139 -0.30 8.37 -11.37
C LEU A 139 -1.56 7.61 -11.80
N TYR A 140 -2.29 7.06 -10.84
CA TYR A 140 -3.52 6.34 -11.10
C TYR A 140 -4.60 7.24 -11.70
N ILE A 141 -4.81 8.42 -11.11
CA ILE A 141 -5.79 9.41 -11.60
C ILE A 141 -5.47 9.80 -13.05
N LYS A 142 -4.20 10.05 -13.36
CA LYS A 142 -3.77 10.42 -14.70
C LYS A 142 -4.09 9.31 -15.73
N LYS A 143 -3.94 8.05 -15.33
CA LYS A 143 -4.27 6.89 -16.19
C LYS A 143 -5.77 6.65 -16.28
N PHE A 144 -6.49 6.87 -15.19
CA PHE A 144 -7.94 6.63 -15.09
C PHE A 144 -8.75 7.63 -15.90
N LYS A 145 -8.29 8.88 -15.99
CA LYS A 145 -9.01 9.96 -16.69
C LYS A 145 -8.80 9.98 -18.20
N LYS A 146 -8.15 9.00 -18.76
CA LYS A 146 -8.00 8.91 -20.22
C LYS A 146 -9.30 8.39 -20.89
#